data_6b9c35bac91b8ae002c37fc52468e68d
#
_entry.id   6b9c35bac91b8ae002c37fc52468e68d
#
_cell.length_a   1.000
_cell.length_b   1.000
_cell.length_c   1.000
_cell.angle_alpha   90.00
_cell.angle_beta   90.00
_cell.angle_gamma   90.00
#
_symmetry.space_group_name_H-M   'P 1'
#
loop_
_entity.id
_entity.type
_entity.pdbx_description
1 polymer ?
#
loop_
_entity_poly.entity_id
_entity_poly.type
_entity_poly.pdbx_seq_one_letter_code
_entity_poly.pdbx_strand_id
1 'polypeptide(L)'
;MDVKERFHFRGNINVDNLLEIYNQNELDWDSFEFRQQTFVCFADTKTLPIIYDETFQFEEKKVSDVFPIFESVISSIQEQLKFILNQDGEIVSFMLVNLPSKKQVMPHVDWLPFASKFDRFHIPVLTNDDCIFTVGDESKNLKVGELWEINNDKHIHSVYNGGDTDRVHIIMDWKVKTPTD
;
A
#
# COMPACT_ATOMS: atom_id res chain seq x y z
N MET A 1 0.81 23.86 -13.85
CA MET A 1 1.08 23.06 -12.64
C MET A 1 -0.09 22.10 -12.51
N ASP A 2 0.10 20.85 -12.92
CA ASP A 2 -0.93 19.83 -12.67
C ASP A 2 -0.97 19.57 -11.17
N VAL A 3 -2.04 20.05 -10.54
CA VAL A 3 -2.39 19.62 -9.20
C VAL A 3 -2.84 18.16 -9.37
N LYS A 4 -1.96 17.20 -9.07
CA LYS A 4 -2.37 15.80 -9.04
C LYS A 4 -3.65 15.70 -8.20
N GLU A 5 -4.66 15.01 -8.71
CA GLU A 5 -5.87 14.73 -7.96
C GLU A 5 -5.50 14.08 -6.61
N ARG A 6 -6.29 14.32 -5.56
CA ARG A 6 -6.04 13.72 -4.23
C ARG A 6 -6.11 12.20 -4.28
N PHE A 7 -7.11 11.69 -5.01
CA PHE A 7 -7.31 10.27 -5.30
C PHE A 7 -7.39 10.09 -6.81
N HIS A 8 -6.49 9.32 -7.37
CA HIS A 8 -6.51 8.98 -8.77
C HIS A 8 -6.80 7.48 -8.95
N PHE A 9 -8.01 7.15 -9.40
CA PHE A 9 -8.39 5.79 -9.74
C PHE A 9 -7.69 5.36 -11.02
N ARG A 10 -6.92 4.26 -10.97
CA ARG A 10 -6.13 3.77 -12.10
C ARG A 10 -6.75 2.54 -12.77
N GLY A 11 -7.61 1.82 -12.08
CA GLY A 11 -8.23 0.59 -12.57
C GLY A 11 -8.49 -0.42 -11.46
N ASN A 12 -8.63 -1.68 -11.84
CA ASN A 12 -8.83 -2.78 -10.90
C ASN A 12 -7.72 -3.82 -11.04
N ILE A 13 -7.27 -4.35 -9.90
CA ILE A 13 -6.31 -5.45 -9.78
C ILE A 13 -7.06 -6.66 -9.23
N ASN A 14 -6.84 -7.83 -9.84
CA ASN A 14 -7.33 -9.07 -9.27
C ASN A 14 -6.46 -9.44 -8.05
N VAL A 15 -7.11 -9.54 -6.89
CA VAL A 15 -6.48 -9.86 -5.60
C VAL A 15 -6.92 -11.22 -5.04
N ASP A 16 -7.64 -12.06 -5.80
CA ASP A 16 -8.21 -13.32 -5.34
C ASP A 16 -7.14 -14.28 -4.80
N ASN A 17 -6.04 -14.47 -5.56
CA ASN A 17 -4.93 -15.31 -5.13
C ASN A 17 -4.25 -14.77 -3.85
N LEU A 18 -4.22 -13.46 -3.66
CA LEU A 18 -3.67 -12.87 -2.45
C LEU A 18 -4.61 -13.11 -1.26
N LEU A 19 -5.91 -13.02 -1.46
CA LEU A 19 -6.90 -13.37 -0.44
C LEU A 19 -6.81 -14.85 -0.04
N GLU A 20 -6.58 -15.75 -1.00
CA GLU A 20 -6.32 -17.16 -0.70
C GLU A 20 -5.09 -17.35 0.20
N ILE A 21 -3.96 -16.73 -0.17
CA ILE A 21 -2.73 -16.77 0.63
C ILE A 21 -3.00 -16.21 2.03
N TYR A 22 -3.65 -15.06 2.12
CA TYR A 22 -4.00 -14.42 3.39
C TYR A 22 -4.82 -15.34 4.30
N ASN A 23 -5.81 -16.04 3.75
CA ASN A 23 -6.71 -16.91 4.51
C ASN A 23 -6.09 -18.27 4.88
N GLN A 24 -5.12 -18.76 4.10
CA GLN A 24 -4.52 -20.08 4.28
C GLN A 24 -3.26 -20.06 5.16
N ASN A 25 -2.68 -18.90 5.42
CA ASN A 25 -1.44 -18.76 6.16
C ASN A 25 -1.65 -17.97 7.45
N GLU A 26 -1.03 -18.43 8.54
CA GLU A 26 -0.85 -17.63 9.73
C GLU A 26 0.27 -16.61 9.50
N LEU A 27 -0.11 -15.39 9.14
CA LEU A 27 0.83 -14.31 8.90
C LEU A 27 1.26 -13.70 10.24
N ASP A 28 2.56 -13.66 10.49
CA ASP A 28 3.12 -13.05 11.71
C ASP A 28 3.11 -11.52 11.59
N TRP A 29 2.00 -10.92 11.96
CA TRP A 29 1.80 -9.48 11.95
C TRP A 29 2.58 -8.74 13.03
N ASP A 30 3.08 -9.44 14.01
CA ASP A 30 3.78 -8.87 15.16
C ASP A 30 5.32 -8.96 15.03
N SER A 31 5.80 -9.58 13.95
CA SER A 31 7.25 -9.71 13.66
C SER A 31 7.90 -8.39 13.22
N PHE A 32 7.12 -7.39 12.81
CA PHE A 32 7.65 -6.14 12.29
C PHE A 32 6.92 -4.93 12.88
N GLU A 33 7.46 -4.38 13.95
CA GLU A 33 6.89 -3.24 14.67
C GLU A 33 7.62 -1.90 14.43
N PHE A 34 8.67 -1.91 13.62
CA PHE A 34 9.51 -0.71 13.42
C PHE A 34 8.69 0.53 13.01
N ARG A 35 7.76 0.36 12.08
CA ARG A 35 6.93 1.44 11.57
C ARG A 35 6.00 2.02 12.64
N GLN A 36 5.40 1.16 13.46
CA GLN A 36 4.48 1.53 14.55
C GLN A 36 5.23 2.20 15.71
N GLN A 37 6.43 1.73 16.03
CA GLN A 37 7.25 2.29 17.10
C GLN A 37 7.90 3.61 16.69
N THR A 38 8.22 3.78 15.40
CA THR A 38 8.91 4.98 14.88
C THR A 38 7.93 6.12 14.60
N PHE A 39 6.74 5.81 14.06
CA PHE A 39 5.78 6.80 13.59
C PHE A 39 4.46 6.66 14.32
N VAL A 40 4.16 7.58 15.23
CA VAL A 40 2.95 7.55 16.07
C VAL A 40 1.65 7.48 15.24
N CYS A 41 1.64 8.02 14.04
CA CYS A 41 0.47 7.98 13.15
C CYS A 41 0.08 6.56 12.73
N PHE A 42 1.00 5.59 12.82
CA PHE A 42 0.79 4.18 12.48
C PHE A 42 0.63 3.26 13.69
N ALA A 43 0.61 3.80 14.91
CA ALA A 43 0.59 3.00 16.16
C ALA A 43 -0.54 1.96 16.22
N ASP A 44 -1.67 2.26 15.60
CA ASP A 44 -2.84 1.37 15.55
C ASP A 44 -2.79 0.33 14.41
N THR A 45 -1.76 0.34 13.55
CA THR A 45 -1.65 -0.57 12.41
C THR A 45 -0.77 -1.78 12.73
N LYS A 46 -0.88 -2.82 11.90
CA LYS A 46 0.11 -3.90 11.81
C LYS A 46 0.64 -3.94 10.39
N THR A 47 1.93 -4.16 10.23
CA THR A 47 2.59 -4.14 8.91
C THR A 47 3.32 -5.44 8.66
N LEU A 48 3.11 -6.05 7.50
CA LEU A 48 3.88 -7.17 6.99
C LEU A 48 4.66 -6.71 5.75
N PRO A 49 5.94 -6.34 5.89
CA PRO A 49 6.77 -5.97 4.75
C PRO A 49 7.16 -7.24 3.98
N ILE A 50 6.99 -7.22 2.65
CA ILE A 50 7.33 -8.35 1.79
C ILE A 50 8.50 -7.99 0.88
N ILE A 51 8.45 -6.81 0.26
CA ILE A 51 9.56 -6.15 -0.43
C ILE A 51 9.77 -4.81 0.22
N TYR A 52 10.97 -4.52 0.69
CA TYR A 52 11.24 -3.29 1.45
C TYR A 52 12.70 -2.85 1.32
N ASP A 53 12.98 -1.66 1.80
CA ASP A 53 14.33 -1.14 2.01
C ASP A 53 14.35 -0.46 3.39
N GLU A 54 15.26 -0.90 4.26
CA GLU A 54 15.42 -0.36 5.62
C GLU A 54 15.87 1.10 5.63
N THR A 55 16.55 1.52 4.58
CA THR A 55 17.02 2.91 4.43
C THR A 55 15.95 3.84 3.87
N PHE A 56 14.86 3.28 3.34
CA PHE A 56 13.83 4.00 2.58
C PHE A 56 14.36 4.78 1.36
N GLN A 57 15.57 4.47 0.89
CA GLN A 57 16.13 5.08 -0.32
C GLN A 57 15.88 4.23 -1.56
N PHE A 58 15.45 2.98 -1.36
CA PHE A 58 15.19 1.96 -2.39
C PHE A 58 16.38 1.70 -3.31
N GLU A 59 17.58 1.84 -2.76
CA GLU A 59 18.84 1.48 -3.42
C GLU A 59 19.18 0.00 -3.22
N GLU A 60 18.78 -0.57 -2.06
CA GLU A 60 18.97 -1.98 -1.73
C GLU A 60 17.62 -2.66 -1.42
N LYS A 61 17.03 -3.24 -2.44
CA LYS A 61 15.79 -4.02 -2.30
C LYS A 61 16.03 -5.27 -1.48
N LYS A 62 15.33 -5.39 -0.34
CA LYS A 62 15.29 -6.58 0.49
C LYS A 62 13.95 -7.29 0.36
N VAL A 63 13.94 -8.58 0.63
CA VAL A 63 12.74 -9.39 0.74
C VAL A 63 12.68 -10.04 2.10
N SER A 64 11.49 -10.17 2.65
CA SER A 64 11.27 -10.86 3.92
C SER A 64 11.17 -12.39 3.73
N ASP A 65 11.21 -13.13 4.83
CA ASP A 65 11.08 -14.59 4.82
C ASP A 65 9.74 -15.10 4.27
N VAL A 66 8.71 -14.25 4.30
CA VAL A 66 7.39 -14.55 3.72
C VAL A 66 7.31 -14.31 2.21
N PHE A 67 8.32 -13.69 1.58
CA PHE A 67 8.32 -13.39 0.15
C PHE A 67 8.00 -14.61 -0.74
N PRO A 68 8.54 -15.81 -0.48
CA PRO A 68 8.29 -16.97 -1.36
C PRO A 68 6.81 -17.32 -1.52
N ILE A 69 6.00 -17.11 -0.49
CA ILE A 69 4.54 -17.39 -0.58
C ILE A 69 3.78 -16.32 -1.37
N PHE A 70 4.35 -15.12 -1.52
CA PHE A 70 3.75 -13.99 -2.24
C PHE A 70 4.34 -13.76 -3.64
N GLU A 71 5.44 -14.42 -4.00
CA GLU A 71 6.19 -14.15 -5.23
C GLU A 71 5.33 -14.21 -6.50
N SER A 72 4.52 -15.27 -6.63
CA SER A 72 3.65 -15.45 -7.81
C SER A 72 2.57 -14.38 -7.90
N VAL A 73 2.00 -13.97 -6.75
CA VAL A 73 0.98 -12.92 -6.68
C VAL A 73 1.59 -11.56 -7.01
N ILE A 74 2.76 -11.24 -6.45
CA ILE A 74 3.46 -9.98 -6.74
C ILE A 74 3.81 -9.90 -8.22
N SER A 75 4.29 -10.99 -8.82
CA SER A 75 4.56 -11.06 -10.26
C SER A 75 3.29 -10.81 -11.09
N SER A 76 2.18 -11.42 -10.71
CA SER A 76 0.88 -11.20 -11.37
C SER A 76 0.40 -9.77 -11.25
N ILE A 77 0.52 -9.15 -10.06
CA ILE A 77 0.15 -7.74 -9.84
C ILE A 77 1.05 -6.83 -10.68
N GLN A 78 2.35 -7.11 -10.76
CA GLN A 78 3.26 -6.33 -11.58
C GLN A 78 2.90 -6.33 -13.07
N GLU A 79 2.51 -7.48 -13.62
CA GLU A 79 2.07 -7.56 -15.02
C GLU A 79 0.72 -6.83 -15.24
N GLN A 80 -0.20 -6.90 -14.29
CA GLN A 80 -1.44 -6.13 -14.34
C GLN A 80 -1.15 -4.61 -14.29
N LEU A 81 -0.20 -4.17 -13.46
CA LEU A 81 0.21 -2.76 -13.40
C LEU A 81 0.78 -2.28 -14.72
N LYS A 82 1.69 -3.03 -15.35
CA LYS A 82 2.24 -2.70 -16.67
C LYS A 82 1.14 -2.47 -17.69
N PHE A 83 0.13 -3.35 -17.70
CA PHE A 83 -1.00 -3.24 -18.60
C PHE A 83 -1.88 -2.01 -18.29
N ILE A 84 -2.27 -1.81 -17.02
CA ILE A 84 -3.18 -0.73 -16.60
C ILE A 84 -2.52 0.64 -16.79
N LEU A 85 -1.24 0.76 -16.42
CA LEU A 85 -0.49 2.01 -16.50
C LEU A 85 0.05 2.29 -17.91
N ASN A 86 0.03 1.28 -18.78
CA ASN A 86 0.67 1.30 -20.11
C ASN A 86 2.13 1.77 -20.03
N GLN A 87 2.85 1.27 -19.00
CA GLN A 87 4.24 1.64 -18.71
C GLN A 87 5.01 0.40 -18.22
N ASP A 88 6.25 0.24 -18.67
CA ASP A 88 7.15 -0.74 -18.05
C ASP A 88 7.73 -0.19 -16.74
N GLY A 89 7.91 -1.09 -15.80
CA GLY A 89 8.40 -0.72 -14.48
C GLY A 89 8.52 -1.93 -13.57
N GLU A 90 8.82 -1.67 -12.31
CA GLU A 90 8.94 -2.70 -11.30
C GLU A 90 8.38 -2.26 -9.94
N ILE A 91 7.90 -3.22 -9.17
CA ILE A 91 7.53 -3.02 -7.78
C ILE A 91 8.82 -2.99 -6.94
N VAL A 92 9.09 -1.85 -6.31
CA VAL A 92 10.29 -1.64 -5.46
C VAL A 92 9.98 -1.77 -3.98
N SER A 93 8.73 -1.60 -3.58
CA SER A 93 8.23 -1.82 -2.23
C SER A 93 6.85 -2.49 -2.29
N PHE A 94 6.60 -3.44 -1.40
CA PHE A 94 5.32 -4.14 -1.29
C PHE A 94 5.10 -4.55 0.16
N MET A 95 4.04 -4.06 0.75
CA MET A 95 3.65 -4.41 2.12
C MET A 95 2.15 -4.60 2.24
N LEU A 96 1.75 -5.51 3.12
CA LEU A 96 0.38 -5.57 3.62
C LEU A 96 0.30 -4.75 4.90
N VAL A 97 -0.74 -3.92 5.00
CA VAL A 97 -1.01 -3.11 6.19
C VAL A 97 -2.41 -3.41 6.68
N ASN A 98 -2.48 -3.98 7.88
CA ASN A 98 -3.72 -4.22 8.59
C ASN A 98 -4.03 -3.04 9.50
N LEU A 99 -5.24 -2.51 9.40
CA LEU A 99 -5.84 -1.57 10.34
C LEU A 99 -7.02 -2.25 11.02
N PRO A 100 -6.88 -2.67 12.30
CA PRO A 100 -7.93 -3.36 13.02
C PRO A 100 -9.23 -2.58 13.13
N SER A 101 -10.32 -3.29 13.45
CA SER A 101 -11.63 -2.70 13.75
C SER A 101 -11.54 -1.56 14.75
N LYS A 102 -12.27 -0.45 14.51
CA LYS A 102 -12.35 0.75 15.37
C LYS A 102 -11.01 1.47 15.59
N LYS A 103 -10.02 1.24 14.72
CA LYS A 103 -8.68 1.85 14.76
C LYS A 103 -8.50 2.89 13.66
N GLN A 104 -7.41 3.67 13.77
CA GLN A 104 -7.13 4.73 12.81
C GLN A 104 -5.66 4.82 12.43
N VAL A 105 -5.40 5.29 11.23
CA VAL A 105 -4.15 5.93 10.85
C VAL A 105 -4.34 7.43 11.06
N MET A 106 -3.55 8.01 11.96
CA MET A 106 -3.68 9.42 12.33
C MET A 106 -3.33 10.34 11.14
N PRO A 107 -3.87 11.58 11.09
CA PRO A 107 -3.54 12.54 10.05
C PRO A 107 -2.02 12.78 9.97
N HIS A 108 -1.45 12.60 8.77
CA HIS A 108 -0.02 12.81 8.48
C HIS A 108 0.20 13.09 6.99
N VAL A 109 1.41 13.47 6.65
CA VAL A 109 1.91 13.55 5.27
C VAL A 109 3.06 12.55 5.16
N ASP A 110 3.15 11.81 4.07
CA ASP A 110 4.29 10.94 3.79
C ASP A 110 5.49 11.80 3.39
N TRP A 111 6.21 12.28 4.40
CA TRP A 111 7.34 13.17 4.20
C TRP A 111 8.63 12.39 4.07
N LEU A 112 8.82 11.77 2.90
CA LEU A 112 10.05 11.04 2.60
C LEU A 112 10.70 11.63 1.34
N PRO A 113 12.02 11.88 1.33
CA PRO A 113 12.72 12.48 0.19
C PRO A 113 12.58 11.72 -1.14
N PHE A 114 12.11 10.48 -1.08
CA PHE A 114 11.91 9.58 -2.21
C PHE A 114 10.43 9.39 -2.59
N ALA A 115 9.47 9.91 -1.81
CA ALA A 115 8.04 9.81 -2.16
C ALA A 115 7.72 10.41 -3.55
N SER A 116 8.58 11.33 -4.02
CA SER A 116 8.48 11.91 -5.37
C SER A 116 9.17 11.07 -6.47
N LYS A 117 9.91 10.01 -6.12
CA LYS A 117 10.63 9.16 -7.09
C LYS A 117 9.81 7.98 -7.58
N PHE A 118 8.74 7.63 -6.88
CA PHE A 118 7.91 6.46 -7.14
C PHE A 118 6.43 6.82 -7.11
N ASP A 119 5.65 6.09 -7.89
CA ASP A 119 4.19 6.18 -7.79
C ASP A 119 3.73 5.24 -6.69
N ARG A 120 3.09 5.77 -5.63
CA ARG A 120 2.55 4.97 -4.53
C ARG A 120 1.11 4.59 -4.78
N PHE A 121 0.85 3.29 -4.72
CA PHE A 121 -0.47 2.71 -4.90
C PHE A 121 -0.99 2.05 -3.64
N HIS A 122 -2.30 2.18 -3.46
CA HIS A 122 -3.09 1.48 -2.47
C HIS A 122 -4.09 0.56 -3.15
N ILE A 123 -4.15 -0.72 -2.73
CA ILE A 123 -5.13 -1.68 -3.21
C ILE A 123 -5.77 -2.32 -1.99
N PRO A 124 -7.08 -2.09 -1.73
CA PRO A 124 -7.79 -2.81 -0.68
C PRO A 124 -7.86 -4.31 -0.99
N VAL A 125 -7.51 -5.13 0.00
CA VAL A 125 -7.64 -6.60 -0.01
C VAL A 125 -8.82 -7.04 0.84
N LEU A 126 -8.94 -6.42 2.03
CA LEU A 126 -10.10 -6.52 2.92
C LEU A 126 -10.53 -5.11 3.30
N THR A 127 -11.82 -4.85 3.27
CA THR A 127 -12.38 -3.56 3.69
C THR A 127 -13.84 -3.75 4.13
N ASN A 128 -14.43 -2.70 4.68
CA ASN A 128 -15.85 -2.64 5.02
C ASN A 128 -16.40 -1.25 4.69
N ASP A 129 -17.71 -1.08 4.71
CA ASP A 129 -18.37 0.15 4.27
C ASP A 129 -18.10 1.36 5.19
N ASP A 130 -17.71 1.12 6.44
CA ASP A 130 -17.39 2.15 7.43
C ASP A 130 -15.90 2.51 7.46
N CYS A 131 -15.11 1.97 6.53
CA CYS A 131 -13.69 2.32 6.42
C CYS A 131 -13.50 3.52 5.50
N ILE A 132 -13.10 4.66 6.06
CA ILE A 132 -12.98 5.92 5.35
C ILE A 132 -11.52 6.34 5.24
N PHE A 133 -11.07 6.58 4.01
CA PHE A 133 -9.79 7.17 3.70
C PHE A 133 -10.00 8.64 3.34
N THR A 134 -9.29 9.55 4.01
CA THR A 134 -9.36 10.99 3.79
C THR A 134 -8.02 11.51 3.29
N VAL A 135 -8.03 12.34 2.25
CA VAL A 135 -6.87 13.05 1.69
C VAL A 135 -7.26 14.52 1.51
N GLY A 136 -6.66 15.41 2.28
CA GLY A 136 -7.07 16.81 2.31
C GLY A 136 -8.53 16.98 2.77
N ASP A 137 -9.38 17.49 1.89
CA ASP A 137 -10.82 17.69 2.12
C ASP A 137 -11.70 16.65 1.40
N GLU A 138 -11.11 15.61 0.81
CA GLU A 138 -11.81 14.55 0.09
C GLU A 138 -11.74 13.24 0.88
N SER A 139 -12.88 12.54 0.98
CA SER A 139 -12.98 11.25 1.68
C SER A 139 -13.62 10.20 0.78
N LYS A 140 -13.09 8.99 0.81
CA LYS A 140 -13.58 7.84 0.03
C LYS A 140 -13.58 6.56 0.86
N ASN A 141 -14.52 5.68 0.55
CA ASN A 141 -14.44 4.26 0.90
C ASN A 141 -13.89 3.51 -0.32
N LEU A 142 -12.66 3.01 -0.22
CA LEU A 142 -11.99 2.29 -1.30
C LEU A 142 -12.43 0.83 -1.30
N LYS A 143 -12.82 0.30 -2.47
CA LYS A 143 -13.36 -1.07 -2.61
C LYS A 143 -12.25 -2.08 -2.94
N VAL A 144 -12.50 -3.35 -2.60
CA VAL A 144 -11.56 -4.45 -2.86
C VAL A 144 -11.14 -4.50 -4.33
N GLY A 145 -9.84 -4.60 -4.57
CA GLY A 145 -9.23 -4.68 -5.89
C GLY A 145 -9.09 -3.35 -6.63
N GLU A 146 -9.64 -2.24 -6.12
CA GLU A 146 -9.44 -0.93 -6.75
C GLU A 146 -7.99 -0.47 -6.60
N LEU A 147 -7.38 -0.06 -7.71
CA LEU A 147 -6.04 0.50 -7.76
C LEU A 147 -6.11 2.03 -7.64
N TRP A 148 -5.64 2.54 -6.53
CA TRP A 148 -5.63 3.96 -6.25
C TRP A 148 -4.21 4.51 -6.11
N GLU A 149 -3.86 5.51 -6.91
CA GLU A 149 -2.72 6.38 -6.65
C GLU A 149 -3.18 7.52 -5.74
N ILE A 150 -2.48 7.73 -4.62
CA ILE A 150 -2.88 8.68 -3.60
C ILE A 150 -1.79 9.75 -3.47
N ASN A 151 -2.20 11.02 -3.54
CA ASN A 151 -1.30 12.17 -3.40
C ASN A 151 -1.00 12.45 -1.92
N ASN A 152 -0.29 11.52 -1.30
CA ASN A 152 0.01 11.49 0.14
C ASN A 152 1.29 12.26 0.52
N ASP A 153 2.08 12.70 -0.46
CA ASP A 153 3.29 13.50 -0.25
C ASP A 153 2.99 15.01 -0.12
N LYS A 154 1.82 15.47 -0.57
CA LYS A 154 1.43 16.90 -0.57
C LYS A 154 0.21 17.20 0.28
N HIS A 155 -0.61 16.19 0.55
CA HIS A 155 -1.84 16.37 1.32
C HIS A 155 -1.81 15.55 2.60
N ILE A 156 -2.28 16.16 3.69
CA ILE A 156 -2.55 15.42 4.93
C ILE A 156 -3.57 14.34 4.60
N HIS A 157 -3.27 13.11 5.01
CA HIS A 157 -4.17 11.99 4.84
C HIS A 157 -4.31 11.18 6.12
N SER A 158 -5.42 10.48 6.24
CA SER A 158 -5.77 9.64 7.39
C SER A 158 -6.70 8.52 6.98
N VAL A 159 -6.81 7.49 7.81
CA VAL A 159 -7.78 6.41 7.62
C VAL A 159 -8.46 6.12 8.94
N TYR A 160 -9.77 5.98 8.93
CA TYR A 160 -10.53 5.48 10.06
C TYR A 160 -11.29 4.22 9.65
N ASN A 161 -11.05 3.13 10.36
CA ASN A 161 -11.81 1.90 10.23
C ASN A 161 -12.95 1.90 11.25
N GLY A 162 -14.09 2.44 10.86
CA GLY A 162 -15.30 2.49 11.71
C GLY A 162 -16.08 1.19 11.78
N GLY A 163 -15.72 0.18 10.96
CA GLY A 163 -16.42 -1.11 10.91
C GLY A 163 -15.99 -2.09 12.00
N ASP A 164 -16.63 -3.26 12.00
CA ASP A 164 -16.41 -4.33 12.99
C ASP A 164 -15.41 -5.40 12.49
N THR A 165 -14.86 -5.23 11.30
CA THR A 165 -13.86 -6.12 10.70
C THR A 165 -12.57 -5.36 10.40
N ASP A 166 -11.47 -6.08 10.32
CA ASP A 166 -10.18 -5.53 9.96
C ASP A 166 -10.17 -5.02 8.50
N ARG A 167 -9.34 -4.04 8.24
CA ARG A 167 -9.05 -3.54 6.90
C ARG A 167 -7.61 -3.88 6.53
N VAL A 168 -7.40 -4.57 5.42
CA VAL A 168 -6.08 -4.90 4.88
C VAL A 168 -5.90 -4.28 3.51
N HIS A 169 -4.83 -3.50 3.35
CA HIS A 169 -4.42 -2.93 2.07
C HIS A 169 -3.02 -3.41 1.67
N ILE A 170 -2.82 -3.60 0.37
CA ILE A 170 -1.50 -3.50 -0.23
C ILE A 170 -1.14 -2.02 -0.28
N ILE A 171 0.05 -1.69 0.20
CA ILE A 171 0.74 -0.43 -0.10
C ILE A 171 1.99 -0.80 -0.86
N MET A 172 2.17 -0.24 -2.05
CA MET A 172 3.32 -0.54 -2.90
C MET A 172 3.83 0.69 -3.62
N ASP A 173 5.13 0.68 -3.91
CA ASP A 173 5.81 1.71 -4.68
C ASP A 173 6.23 1.14 -6.02
N TRP A 174 5.90 1.86 -7.09
CA TRP A 174 6.20 1.52 -8.48
C TRP A 174 7.28 2.43 -9.04
N LYS A 175 8.34 1.82 -9.56
CA LYS A 175 9.41 2.52 -10.28
C LYS A 175 9.22 2.33 -11.78
N VAL A 176 8.95 3.40 -12.48
CA VAL A 176 8.91 3.40 -13.97
C VAL A 176 10.32 3.17 -14.49
N LYS A 177 10.47 2.21 -15.41
CA LYS A 177 11.74 2.02 -16.15
C LYS A 177 11.87 3.08 -17.21
N THR A 178 13.01 3.74 -17.23
CA THR A 178 13.36 4.64 -18.32
C THR A 178 14.09 3.86 -19.42
N PRO A 179 14.06 4.33 -20.70
CA PRO A 179 14.73 3.64 -21.79
C PRO A 179 16.26 3.44 -21.64
N THR A 180 16.82 3.95 -20.56
CA THR A 180 18.26 3.87 -20.22
C THR A 180 18.57 2.96 -19.05
N ASP A 181 17.55 2.31 -18.46
CA ASP A 181 17.70 1.39 -17.32
C ASP A 181 17.88 -0.08 -17.76
#